data_516b23225dbc0ff58c49c6fa8a25d22b
#
_entry.id   516b23225dbc0ff58c49c6fa8a25d22b
#
_cell.length_a   1.000
_cell.length_b   1.000
_cell.length_c   1.000
_cell.angle_alpha   90.00
_cell.angle_beta   90.00
_cell.angle_gamma   90.00
#
_symmetry.space_group_name_H-M   'P 1'
#
loop_
_entity.id
_entity.type
_entity.pdbx_description
1 polymer ?
#
loop_
_entity_poly.entity_id
_entity_poly.type
_entity_poly.pdbx_seq_one_letter_code
_entity_poly.pdbx_strand_id
1 'polypeptide(L)'
;MTAAYLARFFEGRIEITLLESPEIGIIGVGEGAFPTIRSTLQFLGIDETHFIRAASATFKQGIRFDDWLHAPGPDGARHHYLHPFEAPFYTEGASLVPYWLLQNEATRPPFAEAVTIQNRVAEARRAPKRAGEGDYAGPLNYAYHFDARRLAEVLEARAVALGVRHLRGLLTGVELAEDGSIARIHADAHGALEADLFVDCSGFRAELIGKALGSPFKSVKHQLFTDRALACKIPYDRPDAPIESFTIATAHGAGWTWDIGLEGARGIGCVYSSAHMSDAEAAGVLRDYIGHDDYKARIIPFEPGYREAQWLKNCVAVGLSGGFLEPLESTGVVLIEAAVGMIAELFPHNGPVDAPAERFNRLMAARYENIINFLKLHYCLSRREEPFWRDNADPASIPEALQALLRQWRWRPPSRFDFILDLESFAFFNYQYILYGMEFRTDLSSGRSDFPNVEAAEKLFARIRTFSERAIEDLPLHRAAIREINDGVPSGV
;
A
#
# COMPACT_ATOMS: atom_id res chain seq x y z
N MET A 1 0.62 12.96 -9.61
CA MET A 1 1.94 12.30 -9.42
C MET A 1 2.67 12.13 -10.76
N THR A 2 2.11 11.44 -11.76
CA THR A 2 2.77 11.15 -13.05
C THR A 2 3.33 12.41 -13.73
N ALA A 3 2.51 13.43 -13.93
CA ALA A 3 2.94 14.67 -14.58
C ALA A 3 4.10 15.36 -13.82
N ALA A 4 4.02 15.46 -12.50
CA ALA A 4 5.07 16.05 -11.68
C ALA A 4 6.38 15.26 -11.75
N TYR A 5 6.29 13.93 -11.69
CA TYR A 5 7.47 13.07 -11.74
C TYR A 5 8.18 13.15 -13.11
N LEU A 6 7.44 13.02 -14.21
CA LEU A 6 7.99 13.11 -15.55
C LEU A 6 8.56 14.52 -15.83
N ALA A 7 7.88 15.58 -15.39
CA ALA A 7 8.41 16.94 -15.52
C ALA A 7 9.74 17.11 -14.76
N ARG A 8 9.85 16.54 -13.55
CA ARG A 8 11.09 16.57 -12.77
C ARG A 8 12.20 15.74 -13.41
N PHE A 9 11.86 14.55 -13.92
CA PHE A 9 12.83 13.64 -14.53
C PHE A 9 13.40 14.19 -15.84
N PHE A 10 12.54 14.75 -16.69
CA PHE A 10 12.96 15.22 -18.02
C PHE A 10 13.45 16.67 -18.03
N GLU A 11 13.25 17.45 -16.96
CA GLU A 11 13.80 18.81 -16.81
C GLU A 11 13.57 19.71 -18.05
N GLY A 12 12.34 19.75 -18.56
CA GLY A 12 11.95 20.56 -19.72
C GLY A 12 12.31 19.98 -21.09
N ARG A 13 12.87 18.75 -21.16
CA ARG A 13 13.17 18.09 -22.46
C ARG A 13 11.94 17.53 -23.18
N ILE A 14 10.79 17.48 -22.49
CA ILE A 14 9.48 17.12 -23.05
C ILE A 14 8.44 18.14 -22.60
N GLU A 15 7.41 18.34 -23.42
CA GLU A 15 6.25 19.13 -23.06
C GLU A 15 5.18 18.23 -22.42
N ILE A 16 4.66 18.62 -21.27
CA ILE A 16 3.64 17.84 -20.55
C ILE A 16 2.39 18.70 -20.39
N THR A 17 1.27 18.17 -20.90
CA THR A 17 -0.07 18.72 -20.66
C THR A 17 -0.85 17.77 -19.77
N LEU A 18 -1.37 18.26 -18.66
CA LEU A 18 -2.29 17.56 -17.76
C LEU A 18 -3.71 18.07 -18.03
N LEU A 19 -4.60 17.19 -18.52
CA LEU A 19 -6.03 17.45 -18.61
C LEU A 19 -6.74 16.83 -17.42
N GLU A 20 -7.47 17.61 -16.65
CA GLU A 20 -8.19 17.18 -15.47
C GLU A 20 -9.62 17.72 -15.47
N SER A 21 -10.59 16.85 -15.23
CA SER A 21 -11.98 17.27 -15.04
C SER A 21 -12.23 17.80 -13.64
N PRO A 22 -12.76 19.02 -13.49
CA PRO A 22 -13.16 19.54 -12.18
C PRO A 22 -14.41 18.82 -11.60
N GLU A 23 -15.16 18.10 -12.42
CA GLU A 23 -16.41 17.43 -12.04
C GLU A 23 -16.17 16.01 -11.52
N ILE A 24 -15.08 15.36 -11.93
CA ILE A 24 -14.75 13.99 -11.53
C ILE A 24 -13.87 14.05 -10.29
N GLY A 25 -14.48 13.72 -9.14
CA GLY A 25 -13.77 13.73 -7.86
C GLY A 25 -12.77 12.57 -7.73
N ILE A 26 -11.77 12.77 -6.88
CA ILE A 26 -10.80 11.75 -6.49
C ILE A 26 -11.48 10.68 -5.63
N ILE A 27 -11.19 9.41 -5.91
CA ILE A 27 -11.61 8.28 -5.09
C ILE A 27 -10.62 8.17 -3.94
N GLY A 28 -11.10 8.28 -2.71
CA GLY A 28 -10.29 8.14 -1.49
C GLY A 28 -10.83 8.99 -0.35
N VAL A 29 -10.72 8.50 0.87
CA VAL A 29 -11.16 9.19 2.10
C VAL A 29 -10.02 9.38 3.09
N GLY A 30 -8.95 8.63 2.89
CA GLY A 30 -7.70 8.59 3.61
C GLY A 30 -6.93 7.41 3.08
N GLU A 31 -5.71 7.63 2.68
CA GLU A 31 -4.85 6.63 2.03
C GLU A 31 -3.59 6.39 2.85
N GLY A 32 -3.04 5.18 2.71
CA GLY A 32 -1.71 4.87 3.18
C GLY A 32 -0.74 4.70 2.01
N ALA A 33 0.53 4.93 2.26
CA ALA A 33 1.58 4.68 1.29
C ALA A 33 2.63 3.69 1.83
N PHE A 34 3.57 3.33 0.96
CA PHE A 34 4.81 2.64 1.28
C PHE A 34 5.92 3.63 1.60
N PRO A 35 7.01 3.18 2.25
CA PRO A 35 8.17 4.02 2.52
C PRO A 35 8.81 4.66 1.29
N THR A 36 8.62 4.10 0.10
CA THR A 36 9.08 4.65 -1.20
C THR A 36 8.56 6.04 -1.48
N ILE A 37 7.37 6.40 -0.96
CA ILE A 37 6.79 7.73 -1.13
C ILE A 37 7.72 8.86 -0.64
N ARG A 38 8.54 8.61 0.39
CA ARG A 38 9.52 9.59 0.89
C ARG A 38 10.53 9.96 -0.20
N SER A 39 11.07 8.96 -0.87
CA SER A 39 12.01 9.17 -1.98
C SER A 39 11.34 9.88 -3.16
N THR A 40 10.08 9.56 -3.44
CA THR A 40 9.32 10.22 -4.51
C THR A 40 9.07 11.69 -4.18
N LEU A 41 8.62 12.02 -2.97
CA LEU A 41 8.40 13.41 -2.55
C LEU A 41 9.71 14.22 -2.53
N GLN A 42 10.79 13.62 -2.02
CA GLN A 42 12.12 14.20 -2.03
C GLN A 42 12.64 14.44 -3.46
N PHE A 43 12.47 13.47 -4.36
CA PHE A 43 12.82 13.63 -5.77
C PHE A 43 12.04 14.77 -6.43
N LEU A 44 10.77 14.91 -6.09
CA LEU A 44 9.94 16.02 -6.55
C LEU A 44 10.35 17.38 -5.94
N GLY A 45 11.20 17.41 -4.91
CA GLY A 45 11.59 18.61 -4.18
C GLY A 45 10.42 19.19 -3.37
N ILE A 46 9.65 18.33 -2.73
CA ILE A 46 8.58 18.68 -1.80
C ILE A 46 9.12 18.46 -0.39
N ASP A 47 9.13 19.49 0.44
CA ASP A 47 9.57 19.40 1.82
C ASP A 47 8.60 18.55 2.64
N GLU A 48 9.12 17.68 3.52
CA GLU A 48 8.30 16.79 4.36
C GLU A 48 7.32 17.57 5.24
N THR A 49 7.81 18.62 5.88
CA THR A 49 7.01 19.50 6.72
C THR A 49 5.86 20.14 5.94
N HIS A 50 6.14 20.63 4.73
CA HIS A 50 5.12 21.19 3.85
C HIS A 50 4.08 20.12 3.45
N PHE A 51 4.54 18.93 3.06
CA PHE A 51 3.65 17.82 2.69
C PHE A 51 2.75 17.40 3.86
N ILE A 52 3.30 17.22 5.06
CA ILE A 52 2.53 16.81 6.25
C ILE A 52 1.40 17.81 6.52
N ARG A 53 1.69 19.10 6.50
CA ARG A 53 0.70 20.17 6.71
C ARG A 53 -0.36 20.21 5.60
N ALA A 54 0.08 20.25 4.36
CA ALA A 54 -0.81 20.45 3.22
C ALA A 54 -1.71 19.23 2.96
N ALA A 55 -1.20 18.00 3.14
CA ALA A 55 -1.94 16.78 2.90
C ALA A 55 -2.66 16.21 4.14
N SER A 56 -2.68 16.93 5.29
CA SER A 56 -3.13 16.40 6.60
C SER A 56 -2.49 15.05 6.92
N ALA A 57 -1.22 14.89 6.58
CA ALA A 57 -0.55 13.63 6.68
C ALA A 57 -0.13 13.31 8.12
N THR A 58 0.01 12.02 8.39
CA THR A 58 0.50 11.46 9.63
C THR A 58 1.48 10.33 9.34
N PHE A 59 2.34 9.96 10.28
CA PHE A 59 3.29 8.88 10.08
C PHE A 59 2.62 7.51 10.08
N LYS A 60 3.08 6.64 9.18
CA LYS A 60 2.69 5.24 9.10
C LYS A 60 3.93 4.36 9.25
N GLN A 61 3.89 3.41 10.19
CA GLN A 61 5.00 2.51 10.49
C GLN A 61 4.71 1.04 10.13
N GLY A 62 3.51 0.77 9.63
CA GLY A 62 3.10 -0.59 9.26
C GLY A 62 1.60 -0.72 9.16
N ILE A 63 1.14 -1.97 9.23
CA ILE A 63 -0.28 -2.33 9.27
C ILE A 63 -0.48 -3.33 10.40
N ARG A 64 -1.47 -3.09 11.27
CA ARG A 64 -1.90 -4.04 12.29
C ARG A 64 -3.12 -4.81 11.78
N PHE A 65 -3.03 -6.11 11.85
CA PHE A 65 -4.07 -7.03 11.45
C PHE A 65 -4.78 -7.57 12.68
N ASP A 66 -6.05 -7.21 12.88
CA ASP A 66 -6.88 -7.62 14.00
C ASP A 66 -7.88 -8.70 13.56
N ASP A 67 -7.95 -9.82 14.28
CA ASP A 67 -8.91 -10.92 14.09
C ASP A 67 -8.79 -11.67 12.74
N TRP A 68 -7.63 -11.61 12.09
CA TRP A 68 -7.42 -12.30 10.80
C TRP A 68 -7.23 -13.80 10.95
N LEU A 69 -6.54 -14.24 12.01
CA LEU A 69 -6.28 -15.66 12.22
C LEU A 69 -7.55 -16.42 12.60
N HIS A 70 -8.32 -15.88 13.54
CA HIS A 70 -9.61 -16.40 13.99
C HIS A 70 -10.51 -15.26 14.47
N ALA A 71 -11.81 -15.50 14.52
CA ALA A 71 -12.75 -14.55 15.08
C ALA A 71 -12.48 -14.32 16.59
N PRO A 72 -12.92 -13.18 17.17
CA PRO A 72 -12.80 -12.95 18.61
C PRO A 72 -13.38 -14.11 19.43
N GLY A 73 -12.65 -14.50 20.47
CA GLY A 73 -13.09 -15.57 21.36
C GLY A 73 -14.32 -15.19 22.18
N PRO A 74 -15.02 -16.19 22.80
CA PRO A 74 -16.19 -15.93 23.65
C PRO A 74 -15.86 -15.07 24.88
N ASP A 75 -14.61 -15.06 25.32
CA ASP A 75 -14.07 -14.27 26.42
C ASP A 75 -13.63 -12.86 25.99
N GLY A 76 -13.82 -12.52 24.70
CA GLY A 76 -13.38 -11.25 24.10
C GLY A 76 -11.88 -11.23 23.74
N ALA A 77 -11.15 -12.34 23.85
CA ALA A 77 -9.78 -12.44 23.43
C ALA A 77 -9.67 -12.22 21.90
N ARG A 78 -8.76 -11.36 21.49
CA ARG A 78 -8.55 -10.99 20.08
C ARG A 78 -7.11 -11.32 19.68
N HIS A 79 -6.96 -11.88 18.50
CA HIS A 79 -5.66 -12.06 17.88
C HIS A 79 -5.28 -10.83 17.06
N HIS A 80 -4.04 -10.37 17.19
CA HIS A 80 -3.50 -9.34 16.33
C HIS A 80 -2.01 -9.55 16.08
N TYR A 81 -1.53 -9.00 14.97
CA TYR A 81 -0.11 -8.90 14.65
C TYR A 81 0.18 -7.64 13.86
N LEU A 82 1.41 -7.16 13.91
CA LEU A 82 1.88 -6.03 13.14
C LEU A 82 2.75 -6.50 11.97
N HIS A 83 2.52 -5.93 10.79
CA HIS A 83 3.43 -5.94 9.65
C HIS A 83 4.16 -4.59 9.60
N PRO A 84 5.34 -4.47 10.23
CA PRO A 84 6.11 -3.23 10.28
C PRO A 84 6.89 -3.00 8.98
N PHE A 85 7.34 -1.77 8.75
CA PHE A 85 8.18 -1.44 7.60
C PHE A 85 9.67 -1.75 7.80
N GLU A 86 10.10 -1.98 9.04
CA GLU A 86 11.46 -2.42 9.33
C GLU A 86 11.65 -3.90 8.98
N ALA A 87 12.79 -4.20 8.38
CA ALA A 87 13.22 -5.60 8.24
C ALA A 87 13.60 -6.19 9.61
N PRO A 88 13.45 -7.52 9.81
CA PRO A 88 13.99 -8.20 10.99
C PRO A 88 15.49 -7.90 11.16
N PHE A 89 15.93 -7.71 12.39
CA PHE A 89 17.34 -7.52 12.68
C PHE A 89 18.17 -8.75 12.26
N TYR A 90 19.35 -8.48 11.72
CA TYR A 90 20.36 -9.47 11.38
C TYR A 90 21.58 -9.28 12.29
N THR A 91 22.21 -10.39 12.69
CA THR A 91 23.47 -10.38 13.40
C THR A 91 24.56 -11.03 12.56
N GLU A 92 25.69 -10.35 12.33
CA GLU A 92 26.85 -10.88 11.60
C GLU A 92 26.52 -11.65 10.30
N GLY A 93 25.49 -11.17 9.59
CA GLY A 93 24.99 -11.80 8.36
C GLY A 93 24.02 -12.96 8.57
N ALA A 94 23.64 -13.29 9.81
CA ALA A 94 22.70 -14.35 10.14
C ALA A 94 21.30 -13.80 10.47
N SER A 95 20.25 -14.43 9.93
CA SER A 95 18.87 -14.15 10.25
C SER A 95 18.49 -14.62 11.65
N LEU A 96 17.70 -13.84 12.38
CA LEU A 96 17.11 -14.25 13.66
C LEU A 96 15.93 -15.21 13.50
N VAL A 97 15.35 -15.31 12.32
CA VAL A 97 14.12 -16.08 12.07
C VAL A 97 14.24 -17.56 12.46
N PRO A 98 15.31 -18.29 12.08
CA PRO A 98 15.48 -19.68 12.50
C PRO A 98 15.56 -19.84 14.02
N TYR A 99 16.23 -18.94 14.70
CA TYR A 99 16.36 -19.00 16.17
C TYR A 99 15.04 -18.73 16.86
N TRP A 100 14.23 -17.79 16.36
CA TRP A 100 12.87 -17.58 16.87
C TRP A 100 11.97 -18.80 16.63
N LEU A 101 12.06 -19.44 15.45
CA LEU A 101 11.30 -20.66 15.13
C LEU A 101 11.66 -21.85 16.02
N LEU A 102 12.90 -21.92 16.48
CA LEU A 102 13.41 -22.98 17.35
C LEU A 102 13.13 -22.77 18.84
N GLN A 103 12.61 -21.59 19.23
CA GLN A 103 12.13 -21.33 20.59
C GLN A 103 10.86 -22.12 20.91
N ASN A 104 10.52 -22.23 22.17
CA ASN A 104 9.28 -22.86 22.62
C ASN A 104 8.06 -21.99 22.20
N GLU A 105 7.18 -22.51 21.37
CA GLU A 105 5.99 -21.81 20.86
C GLU A 105 5.11 -21.20 21.97
N ALA A 106 5.00 -21.88 23.14
CA ALA A 106 4.17 -21.41 24.24
C ALA A 106 4.71 -20.17 24.97
N THR A 107 6.00 -19.86 24.82
CA THR A 107 6.68 -18.81 25.59
C THR A 107 7.42 -17.78 24.75
N ARG A 108 7.60 -18.04 23.46
CA ARG A 108 8.25 -17.07 22.56
C ARG A 108 7.37 -15.84 22.35
N PRO A 109 7.95 -14.63 22.28
CA PRO A 109 7.20 -13.42 21.98
C PRO A 109 6.64 -13.46 20.55
N PRO A 110 5.62 -12.64 20.22
CA PRO A 110 5.16 -12.43 18.84
C PRO A 110 6.33 -12.12 17.91
N PHE A 111 6.26 -12.60 16.65
CA PHE A 111 7.40 -12.52 15.73
C PHE A 111 7.91 -11.10 15.53
N ALA A 112 7.03 -10.16 15.17
CA ALA A 112 7.41 -8.77 14.92
C ALA A 112 8.03 -8.11 16.17
N GLU A 113 7.53 -8.42 17.35
CA GLU A 113 8.08 -7.93 18.62
C GLU A 113 9.48 -8.47 18.92
N ALA A 114 9.74 -9.72 18.54
CA ALA A 114 11.04 -10.36 18.78
C ALA A 114 12.13 -9.81 17.86
N VAL A 115 11.81 -9.49 16.61
CA VAL A 115 12.82 -9.25 15.56
C VAL A 115 12.99 -7.79 15.16
N THR A 116 12.16 -6.86 15.65
CA THR A 116 12.30 -5.43 15.39
C THR A 116 11.84 -4.57 16.57
N ILE A 117 12.44 -3.40 16.71
CA ILE A 117 12.00 -2.41 17.72
C ILE A 117 10.71 -1.71 17.28
N GLN A 118 10.42 -1.66 15.99
CA GLN A 118 9.31 -0.89 15.42
C GLN A 118 7.96 -1.35 15.93
N ASN A 119 7.78 -2.66 16.19
CA ASN A 119 6.52 -3.17 16.71
C ASN A 119 6.11 -2.47 18.01
N ARG A 120 6.99 -2.45 19.01
CA ARG A 120 6.70 -1.83 20.32
C ARG A 120 6.59 -0.31 20.24
N VAL A 121 7.37 0.34 19.38
CA VAL A 121 7.31 1.80 19.15
C VAL A 121 5.95 2.18 18.57
N ALA A 122 5.50 1.44 17.56
CA ALA A 122 4.22 1.68 16.90
C ALA A 122 3.04 1.43 17.85
N GLU A 123 3.03 0.29 18.57
CA GLU A 123 2.00 -0.02 19.58
C GLU A 123 1.95 1.00 20.72
N ALA A 124 3.09 1.59 21.08
CA ALA A 124 3.17 2.68 22.05
C ALA A 124 2.77 4.06 21.46
N ARG A 125 2.26 4.10 20.22
CA ARG A 125 1.83 5.32 19.52
C ARG A 125 2.92 6.38 19.44
N ARG A 126 4.18 5.96 19.25
CA ARG A 126 5.30 6.87 19.07
C ARG A 126 5.48 7.22 17.60
N ALA A 127 5.99 8.41 17.34
CA ALA A 127 6.44 8.80 16.01
C ALA A 127 7.71 8.03 15.63
N PRO A 128 8.00 7.82 14.33
CA PRO A 128 9.18 7.11 13.88
C PRO A 128 10.47 7.94 13.92
N LYS A 129 10.35 9.22 14.24
CA LYS A 129 11.46 10.18 14.25
C LYS A 129 11.35 11.12 15.45
N ARG A 130 12.51 11.71 15.82
CA ARG A 130 12.58 12.69 16.89
C ARG A 130 12.16 14.06 16.37
N ALA A 131 11.83 14.92 17.29
CA ALA A 131 11.66 16.33 17.03
C ALA A 131 12.99 16.94 16.50
N GLY A 132 12.86 17.83 15.50
CA GLY A 132 14.00 18.50 14.88
C GLY A 132 14.87 17.64 13.95
N GLU A 133 14.57 16.36 13.74
CA GLU A 133 15.22 15.59 12.68
C GLU A 133 14.82 16.13 11.30
N GLY A 134 15.79 16.15 10.38
CA GLY A 134 15.60 16.67 9.02
C GLY A 134 14.51 15.93 8.22
N ASP A 135 14.07 16.53 7.13
CA ASP A 135 13.08 15.96 6.24
C ASP A 135 13.47 14.56 5.76
N TYR A 136 12.50 13.64 5.78
CA TYR A 136 12.63 12.25 5.36
C TYR A 136 13.67 11.41 6.15
N ALA A 137 14.27 11.98 7.20
CA ALA A 137 15.18 11.29 8.11
C ALA A 137 14.45 10.77 9.35
N GLY A 138 15.05 9.79 10.02
CA GLY A 138 14.54 9.21 11.26
C GLY A 138 15.23 7.88 11.58
N PRO A 139 15.21 7.45 12.85
CA PRO A 139 15.80 6.18 13.26
C PRO A 139 15.01 4.96 12.82
N LEU A 140 13.73 5.11 12.45
CA LEU A 140 12.87 4.03 11.98
C LEU A 140 12.38 4.30 10.56
N ASN A 141 12.08 3.24 9.84
CA ASN A 141 11.47 3.34 8.53
C ASN A 141 9.98 3.71 8.65
N TYR A 142 9.49 4.56 7.76
CA TYR A 142 8.10 5.01 7.79
C TYR A 142 7.60 5.44 6.41
N ALA A 143 6.29 5.51 6.31
CA ALA A 143 5.53 6.14 5.25
C ALA A 143 4.53 7.13 5.88
N TYR A 144 3.44 7.40 5.16
CA TYR A 144 2.40 8.32 5.63
C TYR A 144 1.01 7.75 5.42
N HIS A 145 0.09 8.19 6.27
CA HIS A 145 -1.32 8.31 5.95
C HIS A 145 -1.57 9.77 5.51
N PHE A 146 -2.47 9.98 4.54
CA PHE A 146 -2.77 11.31 4.02
C PHE A 146 -4.18 11.39 3.42
N ASP A 147 -4.69 12.60 3.31
CA ASP A 147 -5.89 12.88 2.53
C ASP A 147 -5.55 12.88 1.04
N ALA A 148 -6.18 11.98 0.27
CA ALA A 148 -5.87 11.78 -1.16
C ALA A 148 -6.10 13.04 -2.01
N ARG A 149 -7.15 13.81 -1.71
CA ARG A 149 -7.46 15.05 -2.44
C ARG A 149 -6.40 16.12 -2.16
N ARG A 150 -6.03 16.28 -0.90
CA ARG A 150 -4.99 17.25 -0.51
C ARG A 150 -3.61 16.88 -1.07
N LEU A 151 -3.27 15.57 -1.09
CA LEU A 151 -2.05 15.15 -1.78
C LEU A 151 -2.09 15.52 -3.27
N ALA A 152 -3.23 15.31 -3.94
CA ALA A 152 -3.36 15.69 -5.34
C ALA A 152 -3.14 17.19 -5.57
N GLU A 153 -3.67 18.05 -4.69
CA GLU A 153 -3.46 19.51 -4.72
C GLU A 153 -1.97 19.89 -4.58
N VAL A 154 -1.24 19.23 -3.68
CA VAL A 154 0.22 19.39 -3.50
C VAL A 154 0.98 19.00 -4.77
N LEU A 155 0.62 17.85 -5.34
CA LEU A 155 1.26 17.33 -6.55
C LEU A 155 0.90 18.15 -7.79
N GLU A 156 -0.32 18.69 -7.89
CA GLU A 156 -0.74 19.61 -8.93
C GLU A 156 0.09 20.90 -8.89
N ALA A 157 0.14 21.54 -7.73
CA ALA A 157 0.93 22.75 -7.54
C ALA A 157 2.41 22.54 -7.92
N ARG A 158 2.96 21.38 -7.52
CA ARG A 158 4.34 21.05 -7.87
C ARG A 158 4.52 20.76 -9.36
N ALA A 159 3.59 20.08 -10.02
CA ALA A 159 3.62 19.85 -11.46
C ALA A 159 3.63 21.17 -12.25
N VAL A 160 2.74 22.08 -11.90
CA VAL A 160 2.67 23.43 -12.52
C VAL A 160 3.99 24.20 -12.30
N ALA A 161 4.55 24.17 -11.09
CA ALA A 161 5.84 24.81 -10.79
C ALA A 161 7.02 24.19 -11.57
N LEU A 162 6.90 22.94 -12.02
CA LEU A 162 7.85 22.25 -12.90
C LEU A 162 7.58 22.46 -14.39
N GLY A 163 6.61 23.32 -14.76
CA GLY A 163 6.33 23.68 -16.15
C GLY A 163 5.25 22.85 -16.83
N VAL A 164 4.52 22.01 -16.10
CA VAL A 164 3.38 21.27 -16.67
C VAL A 164 2.26 22.23 -17.02
N ARG A 165 1.74 22.13 -18.24
CA ARG A 165 0.56 22.86 -18.68
C ARG A 165 -0.69 22.17 -18.13
N HIS A 166 -1.33 22.77 -17.14
CA HIS A 166 -2.56 22.24 -16.55
C HIS A 166 -3.80 22.81 -17.24
N LEU A 167 -4.63 21.93 -17.78
CA LEU A 167 -5.90 22.24 -18.44
C LEU A 167 -7.07 21.65 -17.65
N ARG A 168 -8.03 22.48 -17.31
CA ARG A 168 -9.29 22.07 -16.69
C ARG A 168 -10.34 21.81 -17.76
N GLY A 169 -10.82 20.58 -17.88
CA GLY A 169 -11.82 20.19 -18.87
C GLY A 169 -12.14 18.69 -18.83
N LEU A 170 -13.27 18.34 -19.40
CA LEU A 170 -13.73 16.95 -19.51
C LEU A 170 -13.30 16.36 -20.86
N LEU A 171 -12.74 15.16 -20.83
CA LEU A 171 -12.52 14.36 -22.02
C LEU A 171 -13.86 13.99 -22.65
N THR A 172 -14.09 14.38 -23.89
CA THR A 172 -15.36 14.16 -24.62
C THR A 172 -15.27 13.18 -25.78
N GLY A 173 -14.04 12.90 -26.27
CA GLY A 173 -13.84 11.96 -27.37
C GLY A 173 -12.38 11.62 -27.60
N VAL A 174 -12.16 10.54 -28.35
CA VAL A 174 -10.84 10.04 -28.76
C VAL A 174 -10.92 9.71 -30.25
N GLU A 175 -9.97 10.21 -31.04
CA GLU A 175 -9.79 9.84 -32.44
C GLU A 175 -8.56 8.94 -32.59
N LEU A 176 -8.73 7.84 -33.33
CA LEU A 176 -7.64 6.92 -33.65
C LEU A 176 -7.07 7.24 -35.03
N ALA A 177 -5.76 7.08 -35.19
CA ALA A 177 -5.07 7.09 -36.47
C ALA A 177 -5.30 5.76 -37.23
N GLU A 178 -4.89 5.71 -38.49
CA GLU A 178 -5.02 4.51 -39.34
C GLU A 178 -4.31 3.26 -38.77
N ASP A 179 -3.22 3.47 -38.05
CA ASP A 179 -2.44 2.42 -37.41
C ASP A 179 -3.05 1.95 -36.05
N GLY A 180 -4.15 2.58 -35.63
CA GLY A 180 -4.85 2.31 -34.37
C GLY A 180 -4.23 2.97 -33.15
N SER A 181 -3.24 3.85 -33.30
CA SER A 181 -2.76 4.73 -32.22
C SER A 181 -3.76 5.89 -31.98
N ILE A 182 -3.64 6.60 -30.85
CA ILE A 182 -4.44 7.79 -30.59
C ILE A 182 -3.87 8.94 -31.41
N ALA A 183 -4.65 9.46 -32.35
CA ALA A 183 -4.29 10.66 -33.10
C ALA A 183 -4.48 11.93 -32.25
N ARG A 184 -5.63 12.03 -31.58
CA ARG A 184 -5.96 13.15 -30.69
C ARG A 184 -7.06 12.80 -29.71
N ILE A 185 -7.13 13.58 -28.65
CA ILE A 185 -8.27 13.56 -27.71
C ILE A 185 -9.03 14.88 -27.82
N HIS A 186 -10.30 14.87 -27.49
CA HIS A 186 -11.16 16.06 -27.46
C HIS A 186 -11.51 16.42 -26.03
N ALA A 187 -11.36 17.68 -25.67
CA ALA A 187 -11.77 18.23 -24.38
C ALA A 187 -12.82 19.33 -24.60
N ASP A 188 -13.85 19.38 -23.76
CA ASP A 188 -14.97 20.31 -23.87
C ASP A 188 -14.54 21.79 -23.93
N ALA A 189 -13.60 22.18 -23.08
CA ALA A 189 -13.12 23.54 -22.96
C ALA A 189 -11.91 23.89 -23.86
N HIS A 190 -11.25 22.89 -24.47
CA HIS A 190 -9.94 23.07 -25.13
C HIS A 190 -9.88 22.54 -26.57
N GLY A 191 -10.95 21.88 -27.05
CA GLY A 191 -10.98 21.27 -28.38
C GLY A 191 -10.06 20.06 -28.51
N ALA A 192 -9.42 19.91 -29.66
CA ALA A 192 -8.53 18.80 -29.95
C ALA A 192 -7.15 19.00 -29.33
N LEU A 193 -6.62 17.97 -28.69
CA LEU A 193 -5.27 17.92 -28.11
C LEU A 193 -4.52 16.72 -28.68
N GLU A 194 -3.32 16.97 -29.18
CA GLU A 194 -2.44 15.97 -29.79
C GLU A 194 -1.21 15.77 -28.89
N ALA A 195 -0.66 14.56 -28.88
CA ALA A 195 0.58 14.21 -28.18
C ALA A 195 1.23 12.99 -28.80
N ASP A 196 2.54 12.86 -28.64
CA ASP A 196 3.31 11.69 -29.07
C ASP A 196 3.02 10.48 -28.15
N LEU A 197 2.78 10.75 -26.84
CA LEU A 197 2.44 9.73 -25.84
C LEU A 197 1.30 10.24 -24.94
N PHE A 198 0.27 9.42 -24.79
CA PHE A 198 -0.83 9.66 -23.88
C PHE A 198 -0.68 8.83 -22.60
N VAL A 199 -0.91 9.44 -21.45
CA VAL A 199 -0.95 8.73 -20.16
C VAL A 199 -2.39 8.70 -19.67
N ASP A 200 -2.99 7.50 -19.67
CA ASP A 200 -4.34 7.30 -19.17
C ASP A 200 -4.36 7.21 -17.65
N CYS A 201 -4.80 8.28 -17.00
CA CYS A 201 -5.08 8.37 -15.55
C CYS A 201 -6.59 8.55 -15.28
N SER A 202 -7.47 8.13 -16.20
CA SER A 202 -8.93 8.34 -16.10
C SER A 202 -9.65 7.43 -15.10
N GLY A 203 -8.90 6.75 -14.24
CA GLY A 203 -9.45 5.89 -13.19
C GLY A 203 -10.08 4.63 -13.72
N PHE A 204 -11.05 4.06 -13.01
CA PHE A 204 -11.77 2.84 -13.44
C PHE A 204 -12.43 2.94 -14.81
N ARG A 205 -12.67 4.16 -15.32
CA ARG A 205 -13.25 4.35 -16.65
C ARG A 205 -12.33 3.93 -17.78
N ALA A 206 -10.98 4.05 -17.56
CA ALA A 206 -9.96 3.71 -18.54
C ALA A 206 -10.30 4.19 -19.95
N GLU A 207 -10.56 5.50 -20.08
CA GLU A 207 -11.16 6.10 -21.27
C GLU A 207 -10.30 5.91 -22.53
N LEU A 208 -8.96 5.95 -22.37
CA LEU A 208 -8.03 5.79 -23.49
C LEU A 208 -7.63 4.32 -23.66
N ILE A 209 -6.98 3.74 -22.65
CA ILE A 209 -6.39 2.39 -22.77
C ILE A 209 -7.46 1.30 -22.88
N GLY A 210 -8.57 1.45 -22.15
CA GLY A 210 -9.65 0.47 -22.10
C GLY A 210 -10.68 0.68 -23.17
N LYS A 211 -11.32 1.87 -23.22
CA LYS A 211 -12.44 2.10 -24.13
C LYS A 211 -12.00 2.38 -25.55
N ALA A 212 -11.02 3.27 -25.76
CA ALA A 212 -10.59 3.65 -27.10
C ALA A 212 -9.68 2.57 -27.73
N LEU A 213 -8.68 2.08 -27.01
CA LEU A 213 -7.72 1.11 -27.54
C LEU A 213 -8.09 -0.36 -27.28
N GLY A 214 -9.10 -0.63 -26.45
CA GLY A 214 -9.62 -1.98 -26.25
C GLY A 214 -8.68 -2.94 -25.50
N SER A 215 -7.74 -2.44 -24.67
CA SER A 215 -6.87 -3.31 -23.88
C SER A 215 -7.68 -4.24 -22.98
N PRO A 216 -7.47 -5.58 -23.04
CA PRO A 216 -8.21 -6.54 -22.23
C PRO A 216 -7.93 -6.36 -20.73
N PHE A 217 -8.96 -6.63 -19.92
CA PHE A 217 -8.85 -6.62 -18.46
C PHE A 217 -8.86 -8.06 -17.93
N LYS A 218 -7.81 -8.42 -17.18
CA LYS A 218 -7.67 -9.71 -16.51
C LYS A 218 -8.25 -9.60 -15.11
N SER A 219 -9.48 -10.10 -14.91
CA SER A 219 -10.07 -10.21 -13.58
C SER A 219 -9.40 -11.30 -12.76
N VAL A 220 -9.13 -10.99 -11.49
CA VAL A 220 -8.61 -11.96 -10.50
C VAL A 220 -9.62 -12.22 -9.38
N LYS A 221 -10.89 -11.93 -9.62
CA LYS A 221 -11.97 -12.12 -8.63
C LYS A 221 -12.12 -13.57 -8.15
N HIS A 222 -11.64 -14.55 -8.92
CA HIS A 222 -11.59 -15.96 -8.51
C HIS A 222 -10.49 -16.27 -7.49
N GLN A 223 -9.59 -15.32 -7.21
CA GLN A 223 -8.50 -15.41 -6.23
C GLN A 223 -8.70 -14.41 -5.09
N LEU A 224 -9.05 -13.15 -5.41
CA LEU A 224 -9.35 -12.08 -4.46
C LEU A 224 -10.85 -11.75 -4.55
N PHE A 225 -11.62 -12.18 -3.56
CA PHE A 225 -13.09 -12.18 -3.63
C PHE A 225 -13.74 -10.84 -3.30
N THR A 226 -12.99 -9.92 -2.72
CA THR A 226 -13.51 -8.58 -2.40
C THR A 226 -13.73 -7.77 -3.68
N ASP A 227 -14.86 -7.12 -3.79
CA ASP A 227 -15.27 -6.35 -4.97
C ASP A 227 -16.02 -5.06 -4.62
N ARG A 228 -16.14 -4.73 -3.35
CA ARG A 228 -16.80 -3.52 -2.87
C ARG A 228 -16.14 -2.95 -1.64
N ALA A 229 -16.25 -1.64 -1.47
CA ALA A 229 -15.89 -0.94 -0.26
C ALA A 229 -16.97 0.09 0.11
N LEU A 230 -17.24 0.22 1.41
CA LEU A 230 -17.92 1.36 2.01
C LEU A 230 -16.84 2.26 2.63
N ALA A 231 -16.83 3.54 2.31
CA ALA A 231 -15.79 4.45 2.79
C ALA A 231 -16.39 5.73 3.37
N CYS A 232 -15.88 6.16 4.53
CA CYS A 232 -16.29 7.38 5.20
C CYS A 232 -15.11 8.07 5.90
N LYS A 233 -15.33 9.30 6.32
CA LYS A 233 -14.37 10.07 7.13
C LYS A 233 -15.07 10.51 8.42
N ILE A 234 -14.47 10.15 9.54
CA ILE A 234 -15.03 10.38 10.87
C ILE A 234 -14.11 11.36 11.64
N PRO A 235 -14.59 12.52 12.10
CA PRO A 235 -13.80 13.38 12.96
C PRO A 235 -13.46 12.68 14.27
N TYR A 236 -12.36 13.06 14.91
CA TYR A 236 -12.08 12.60 16.26
C TYR A 236 -13.05 13.24 17.26
N ASP A 237 -13.46 12.49 18.30
CA ASP A 237 -14.35 12.96 19.36
C ASP A 237 -13.75 14.13 20.17
N ARG A 238 -12.42 14.20 20.21
CA ARG A 238 -11.67 15.27 20.90
C ARG A 238 -10.37 15.59 20.16
N PRO A 239 -9.90 16.85 20.21
CA PRO A 239 -8.70 17.28 19.49
C PRO A 239 -7.41 16.56 19.90
N ASP A 240 -7.34 16.07 21.14
CA ASP A 240 -6.17 15.37 21.70
C ASP A 240 -6.27 13.85 21.61
N ALA A 241 -7.26 13.30 20.90
CA ALA A 241 -7.39 11.86 20.68
C ALA A 241 -6.07 11.31 20.07
N PRO A 242 -5.59 10.16 20.53
CA PRO A 242 -4.37 9.57 19.97
C PRO A 242 -4.53 9.27 18.47
N ILE A 243 -3.43 9.35 17.73
CA ILE A 243 -3.35 8.90 16.34
C ILE A 243 -2.53 7.63 16.33
N GLU A 244 -3.09 6.54 15.80
CA GLU A 244 -2.33 5.31 15.58
C GLU A 244 -1.27 5.54 14.49
N SER A 245 -0.06 5.00 14.67
CA SER A 245 1.02 5.15 13.72
C SER A 245 1.08 3.99 12.70
N PHE A 246 -0.01 3.28 12.53
CA PHE A 246 -0.20 2.19 11.58
C PHE A 246 -1.65 2.19 11.07
N THR A 247 -1.87 1.57 9.91
CA THR A 247 -3.23 1.24 9.49
C THR A 247 -3.75 0.08 10.34
N ILE A 248 -4.98 0.16 10.83
CA ILE A 248 -5.65 -0.99 11.44
C ILE A 248 -6.47 -1.69 10.36
N ALA A 249 -6.27 -2.98 10.19
CA ALA A 249 -7.04 -3.85 9.30
C ALA A 249 -7.76 -4.90 10.15
N THR A 250 -9.05 -4.71 10.42
CA THR A 250 -9.85 -5.61 11.26
C THR A 250 -10.70 -6.54 10.40
N ALA A 251 -10.50 -7.84 10.52
CA ALA A 251 -11.28 -8.85 9.80
C ALA A 251 -12.71 -8.97 10.33
N HIS A 252 -13.67 -9.21 9.43
CA HIS A 252 -15.07 -9.49 9.74
C HIS A 252 -15.59 -10.65 8.89
N GLY A 253 -16.88 -10.96 8.95
CA GLY A 253 -17.48 -12.16 8.35
C GLY A 253 -17.24 -12.37 6.86
N ALA A 254 -17.08 -11.30 6.06
CA ALA A 254 -16.88 -11.41 4.61
C ALA A 254 -15.93 -10.37 4.03
N GLY A 255 -14.90 -10.02 4.78
CA GLY A 255 -13.90 -9.03 4.40
C GLY A 255 -13.20 -8.41 5.61
N TRP A 256 -12.88 -7.12 5.53
CA TRP A 256 -12.14 -6.40 6.55
C TRP A 256 -12.44 -4.90 6.55
N THR A 257 -12.17 -4.24 7.66
CA THR A 257 -12.33 -2.79 7.84
C THR A 257 -10.97 -2.15 8.00
N TRP A 258 -10.67 -1.10 7.21
CA TRP A 258 -9.51 -0.26 7.47
C TRP A 258 -9.85 0.90 8.39
N ASP A 259 -8.87 1.35 9.15
CA ASP A 259 -8.92 2.54 9.98
C ASP A 259 -7.57 3.28 9.90
N ILE A 260 -7.60 4.48 9.33
CA ILE A 260 -6.44 5.31 9.05
C ILE A 260 -6.56 6.61 9.83
N GLY A 261 -5.60 6.87 10.72
CA GLY A 261 -5.54 8.11 11.49
C GLY A 261 -4.90 9.24 10.69
N LEU A 262 -5.68 10.27 10.33
CA LEU A 262 -5.21 11.55 9.82
C LEU A 262 -5.11 12.57 10.98
N GLU A 263 -4.63 13.78 10.70
CA GLU A 263 -4.49 14.82 11.72
C GLU A 263 -5.81 15.14 12.46
N GLY A 264 -6.87 15.45 11.73
CA GLY A 264 -8.16 15.90 12.27
C GLY A 264 -9.29 14.86 12.21
N ALA A 265 -9.08 13.71 11.59
CA ALA A 265 -10.12 12.72 11.37
C ALA A 265 -9.54 11.33 11.15
N ARG A 266 -10.41 10.32 11.15
CA ARG A 266 -10.10 8.95 10.74
C ARG A 266 -10.73 8.66 9.39
N GLY A 267 -9.97 8.10 8.44
CA GLY A 267 -10.49 7.48 7.22
C GLY A 267 -10.83 6.03 7.51
N ILE A 268 -12.11 5.68 7.47
CA ILE A 268 -12.57 4.32 7.80
C ILE A 268 -13.32 3.75 6.61
N GLY A 269 -13.13 2.46 6.36
CA GLY A 269 -13.94 1.78 5.37
C GLY A 269 -13.98 0.28 5.53
N CYS A 270 -15.03 -0.32 5.01
CA CYS A 270 -15.31 -1.75 5.04
C CYS A 270 -15.17 -2.30 3.62
N VAL A 271 -14.19 -3.17 3.41
CA VAL A 271 -13.98 -3.93 2.17
C VAL A 271 -14.68 -5.27 2.33
N TYR A 272 -15.44 -5.69 1.32
CA TYR A 272 -16.20 -6.92 1.41
C TYR A 272 -16.42 -7.58 0.05
N SER A 273 -16.80 -8.85 0.09
CA SER A 273 -17.22 -9.62 -1.07
C SER A 273 -18.74 -9.56 -1.21
N SER A 274 -19.24 -9.02 -2.32
CA SER A 274 -20.68 -8.96 -2.60
C SER A 274 -21.31 -10.34 -2.81
N ALA A 275 -20.51 -11.38 -3.02
CA ALA A 275 -20.97 -12.76 -3.08
C ALA A 275 -21.26 -13.37 -1.69
N HIS A 276 -20.71 -12.77 -0.61
CA HIS A 276 -20.79 -13.30 0.75
C HIS A 276 -21.50 -12.34 1.72
N MET A 277 -21.71 -11.09 1.35
CA MET A 277 -22.30 -10.07 2.22
C MET A 277 -23.03 -9.02 1.35
N SER A 278 -24.22 -8.64 1.75
CA SER A 278 -24.96 -7.54 1.11
C SER A 278 -24.42 -6.18 1.54
N ASP A 279 -24.73 -5.14 0.75
CA ASP A 279 -24.38 -3.74 1.06
C ASP A 279 -24.97 -3.28 2.40
N ALA A 280 -26.16 -3.79 2.77
CA ALA A 280 -26.82 -3.47 4.04
C ALA A 280 -26.12 -4.10 5.25
N GLU A 281 -25.68 -5.35 5.12
CA GLU A 281 -24.88 -6.03 6.16
C GLU A 281 -23.51 -5.36 6.33
N ALA A 282 -22.85 -4.99 5.22
CA ALA A 282 -21.58 -4.25 5.26
C ALA A 282 -21.73 -2.88 5.95
N ALA A 283 -22.85 -2.19 5.71
CA ALA A 283 -23.18 -0.94 6.43
C ALA A 283 -23.39 -1.19 7.92
N GLY A 284 -23.97 -2.32 8.32
CA GLY A 284 -24.08 -2.76 9.70
C GLY A 284 -22.70 -2.97 10.34
N VAL A 285 -21.81 -3.72 9.66
CA VAL A 285 -20.43 -3.94 10.13
C VAL A 285 -19.70 -2.61 10.34
N LEU A 286 -19.80 -1.68 9.38
CA LEU A 286 -19.16 -0.38 9.48
C LEU A 286 -19.71 0.46 10.65
N ARG A 287 -21.04 0.47 10.84
CA ARG A 287 -21.69 1.16 11.97
C ARG A 287 -21.23 0.59 13.31
N ASP A 288 -21.21 -0.73 13.43
CA ASP A 288 -20.81 -1.41 14.67
C ASP A 288 -19.32 -1.15 14.99
N TYR A 289 -18.48 -1.06 13.95
CA TYR A 289 -17.06 -0.69 14.09
C TYR A 289 -16.89 0.76 14.56
N ILE A 290 -17.65 1.69 14.01
CA ILE A 290 -17.58 3.12 14.34
C ILE A 290 -18.25 3.40 15.70
N GLY A 291 -19.32 2.68 16.04
CA GLY A 291 -20.08 2.82 17.29
C GLY A 291 -21.24 3.82 17.22
N HIS A 292 -21.48 4.44 16.08
CA HIS A 292 -22.61 5.34 15.83
C HIS A 292 -22.97 5.36 14.33
N ASP A 293 -24.07 6.01 13.96
CA ASP A 293 -24.57 6.12 12.58
C ASP A 293 -24.56 7.56 12.00
N ASP A 294 -24.00 8.52 12.73
CA ASP A 294 -23.85 9.91 12.26
C ASP A 294 -22.65 10.09 11.36
N TYR A 295 -22.72 9.47 10.17
CA TYR A 295 -21.72 9.61 9.11
C TYR A 295 -22.33 9.35 7.71
N LYS A 296 -21.61 9.78 6.66
CA LYS A 296 -21.96 9.48 5.29
C LYS A 296 -20.92 8.54 4.68
N ALA A 297 -21.33 7.32 4.40
CA ALA A 297 -20.49 6.37 3.66
C ALA A 297 -20.85 6.36 2.18
N ARG A 298 -19.84 6.11 1.35
CA ARG A 298 -19.99 5.93 -0.10
C ARG A 298 -19.63 4.50 -0.48
N ILE A 299 -20.49 3.84 -1.25
CA ILE A 299 -20.20 2.54 -1.85
C ILE A 299 -19.28 2.76 -3.05
N ILE A 300 -18.19 2.00 -3.10
CA ILE A 300 -17.20 2.00 -4.18
C ILE A 300 -17.14 0.57 -4.72
N PRO A 301 -17.83 0.26 -5.82
CA PRO A 301 -17.65 -1.01 -6.49
C PRO A 301 -16.33 -1.03 -7.26
N PHE A 302 -15.67 -2.18 -7.29
CA PHE A 302 -14.46 -2.39 -8.07
C PHE A 302 -14.34 -3.83 -8.56
N GLU A 303 -13.60 -4.02 -9.61
CA GLU A 303 -13.19 -5.34 -10.11
C GLU A 303 -11.71 -5.53 -9.78
N PRO A 304 -11.33 -6.52 -8.94
CA PRO A 304 -9.92 -6.79 -8.68
C PRO A 304 -9.27 -7.37 -9.94
N GLY A 305 -8.19 -6.75 -10.38
CA GLY A 305 -7.50 -7.16 -11.58
C GLY A 305 -6.67 -6.07 -12.23
N TYR A 306 -6.18 -6.36 -13.42
CA TYR A 306 -5.33 -5.44 -14.17
C TYR A 306 -5.45 -5.66 -15.68
N ARG A 307 -5.04 -4.67 -16.47
CA ARG A 307 -5.01 -4.80 -17.92
C ARG A 307 -3.81 -5.62 -18.37
N GLU A 308 -4.03 -6.53 -19.32
CA GLU A 308 -2.98 -7.37 -19.87
C GLU A 308 -1.91 -6.54 -20.60
N ALA A 309 -2.35 -5.48 -21.29
CA ALA A 309 -1.48 -4.49 -21.90
C ALA A 309 -1.77 -3.11 -21.28
N GLN A 310 -0.92 -2.66 -20.37
CA GLN A 310 -1.01 -1.34 -19.74
C GLN A 310 -0.30 -0.25 -20.54
N TRP A 311 0.57 -0.63 -21.46
CA TRP A 311 1.12 0.24 -22.49
C TRP A 311 0.77 -0.36 -23.86
N LEU A 312 -0.09 0.29 -24.60
CA LEU A 312 -0.58 -0.15 -25.89
C LEU A 312 -0.50 1.00 -26.90
N LYS A 313 0.22 0.80 -28.02
CA LYS A 313 0.48 1.87 -28.98
C LYS A 313 1.12 3.09 -28.25
N ASN A 314 0.65 4.27 -28.52
CA ASN A 314 1.09 5.50 -27.89
C ASN A 314 0.31 5.86 -26.62
N CYS A 315 -0.24 4.88 -25.91
CA CYS A 315 -0.96 5.13 -24.66
C CYS A 315 -0.49 4.20 -23.55
N VAL A 316 -0.22 4.76 -22.37
CA VAL A 316 0.15 4.02 -21.16
C VAL A 316 -0.83 4.32 -20.03
N ALA A 317 -1.35 3.28 -19.38
CA ALA A 317 -2.24 3.39 -18.23
C ALA A 317 -1.43 3.50 -16.93
N VAL A 318 -1.84 4.41 -16.06
CA VAL A 318 -1.25 4.58 -14.72
C VAL A 318 -2.36 4.67 -13.67
N GLY A 319 -2.17 3.95 -12.56
CA GLY A 319 -3.16 3.88 -11.48
C GLY A 319 -4.37 3.02 -11.85
N LEU A 320 -5.56 3.47 -11.46
CA LEU A 320 -6.80 2.67 -11.59
C LEU A 320 -7.20 2.33 -13.04
N SER A 321 -6.69 3.05 -14.04
CA SER A 321 -6.89 2.71 -15.45
C SER A 321 -6.09 1.48 -15.89
N GLY A 322 -4.95 1.23 -15.25
CA GLY A 322 -4.11 0.06 -15.46
C GLY A 322 -4.58 -1.17 -14.67
N GLY A 323 -5.17 -0.98 -13.52
CA GLY A 323 -5.66 -2.06 -12.66
C GLY A 323 -5.89 -1.61 -11.23
N PHE A 324 -6.56 -2.46 -10.46
CA PHE A 324 -6.82 -2.23 -9.05
C PHE A 324 -6.85 -3.55 -8.28
N LEU A 325 -6.21 -3.55 -7.15
CA LEU A 325 -6.33 -4.57 -6.11
C LEU A 325 -6.80 -3.87 -4.83
N GLU A 326 -7.48 -4.61 -3.97
CA GLU A 326 -7.94 -4.07 -2.69
C GLU A 326 -6.81 -3.38 -1.90
N PRO A 327 -7.11 -2.37 -1.07
CA PRO A 327 -6.07 -1.54 -0.44
C PRO A 327 -5.43 -2.15 0.82
N LEU A 328 -5.51 -3.48 1.01
CA LEU A 328 -5.08 -4.19 2.24
C LEU A 328 -3.65 -3.82 2.66
N GLU A 329 -2.74 -3.77 1.71
CA GLU A 329 -1.34 -3.43 1.93
C GLU A 329 -0.96 -2.07 1.30
N SER A 330 -1.95 -1.21 1.01
CA SER A 330 -1.71 0.15 0.46
C SER A 330 -0.93 0.18 -0.86
N THR A 331 -1.17 -0.80 -1.74
CA THR A 331 -0.40 -1.00 -2.98
C THR A 331 -0.68 0.01 -4.10
N GLY A 332 -1.76 0.79 -4.00
CA GLY A 332 -2.17 1.70 -5.08
C GLY A 332 -1.10 2.73 -5.45
N VAL A 333 -0.53 3.41 -4.47
CA VAL A 333 0.49 4.45 -4.71
C VAL A 333 1.79 3.85 -5.22
N VAL A 334 2.27 2.74 -4.65
CA VAL A 334 3.53 2.11 -5.09
C VAL A 334 3.45 1.57 -6.51
N LEU A 335 2.27 1.13 -6.97
CA LEU A 335 2.05 0.76 -8.37
C LEU A 335 2.14 1.97 -9.31
N ILE A 336 1.62 3.14 -8.88
CA ILE A 336 1.79 4.40 -9.62
C ILE A 336 3.28 4.78 -9.68
N GLU A 337 3.99 4.74 -8.55
CA GLU A 337 5.43 5.04 -8.48
C GLU A 337 6.24 4.12 -9.41
N ALA A 338 5.97 2.83 -9.38
CA ALA A 338 6.61 1.85 -10.27
C ALA A 338 6.32 2.13 -11.76
N ALA A 339 5.05 2.38 -12.11
CA ALA A 339 4.67 2.67 -13.48
C ALA A 339 5.35 3.95 -14.00
N VAL A 340 5.33 5.02 -13.21
CA VAL A 340 5.91 6.30 -13.61
C VAL A 340 7.44 6.23 -13.73
N GLY A 341 8.11 5.55 -12.79
CA GLY A 341 9.55 5.28 -12.89
C GLY A 341 9.91 4.49 -14.15
N MET A 342 9.13 3.45 -14.47
CA MET A 342 9.34 2.69 -15.71
C MET A 342 9.05 3.50 -16.98
N ILE A 343 8.03 4.36 -16.99
CA ILE A 343 7.79 5.26 -18.13
C ILE A 343 9.00 6.17 -18.33
N ALA A 344 9.54 6.75 -17.28
CA ALA A 344 10.71 7.63 -17.36
C ALA A 344 11.96 6.92 -17.92
N GLU A 345 12.25 5.71 -17.43
CA GLU A 345 13.45 4.94 -17.83
C GLU A 345 13.30 4.28 -19.20
N LEU A 346 12.10 3.84 -19.57
CA LEU A 346 11.83 3.17 -20.84
C LEU A 346 11.39 4.14 -21.93
N PHE A 347 11.37 5.44 -21.68
CA PHE A 347 10.88 6.45 -22.63
C PHE A 347 11.69 6.40 -23.94
N PRO A 348 11.03 6.17 -25.10
CA PRO A 348 11.73 6.09 -26.38
C PRO A 348 12.05 7.50 -26.88
N HIS A 349 13.32 7.90 -26.78
CA HIS A 349 13.77 9.19 -27.33
C HIS A 349 13.75 9.20 -28.85
N ASN A 350 13.78 8.04 -29.49
CA ASN A 350 13.72 7.84 -30.93
C ASN A 350 13.15 6.46 -31.25
N GLY A 351 12.36 6.35 -32.31
CA GLY A 351 11.86 5.08 -32.83
C GLY A 351 10.54 4.60 -32.21
N PRO A 352 10.13 3.37 -32.52
CA PRO A 352 8.83 2.84 -32.15
C PRO A 352 8.74 2.51 -30.64
N VAL A 353 7.53 2.61 -30.12
CA VAL A 353 7.21 2.36 -28.69
C VAL A 353 7.02 0.87 -28.38
N ASP A 354 7.00 -0.03 -29.35
CA ASP A 354 6.61 -1.44 -29.18
C ASP A 354 7.48 -2.19 -28.17
N ALA A 355 8.81 -2.07 -28.29
CA ALA A 355 9.73 -2.77 -27.40
C ALA A 355 9.70 -2.21 -25.95
N PRO A 356 9.70 -0.89 -25.71
CA PRO A 356 9.44 -0.33 -24.39
C PRO A 356 8.10 -0.76 -23.80
N ALA A 357 7.03 -0.76 -24.60
CA ALA A 357 5.70 -1.16 -24.17
C ALA A 357 5.64 -2.64 -23.77
N GLU A 358 6.22 -3.54 -24.57
CA GLU A 358 6.33 -4.96 -24.25
C GLU A 358 7.07 -5.17 -22.92
N ARG A 359 8.20 -4.49 -22.74
CA ARG A 359 8.97 -4.57 -21.49
C ARG A 359 8.18 -4.06 -20.29
N PHE A 360 7.54 -2.90 -20.42
CA PHE A 360 6.69 -2.31 -19.40
C PHE A 360 5.56 -3.27 -19.00
N ASN A 361 4.82 -3.80 -19.97
CA ASN A 361 3.69 -4.68 -19.74
C ASN A 361 4.09 -5.94 -18.97
N ARG A 362 5.21 -6.56 -19.36
CA ARG A 362 5.74 -7.75 -18.68
C ARG A 362 6.13 -7.45 -17.23
N LEU A 363 6.76 -6.30 -16.95
CA LEU A 363 7.16 -5.91 -15.61
C LEU A 363 5.96 -5.58 -14.74
N MET A 364 4.96 -4.88 -15.28
CA MET A 364 3.74 -4.55 -14.53
C MET A 364 2.90 -5.80 -14.24
N ALA A 365 2.73 -6.69 -15.20
CA ALA A 365 2.01 -7.95 -14.98
C ALA A 365 2.66 -8.78 -13.86
N ALA A 366 3.98 -8.92 -13.85
CA ALA A 366 4.70 -9.62 -12.80
C ALA A 366 4.48 -8.96 -11.43
N ARG A 367 4.49 -7.63 -11.34
CA ARG A 367 4.20 -6.90 -10.10
C ARG A 367 2.79 -7.17 -9.59
N TYR A 368 1.79 -7.13 -10.47
CA TYR A 368 0.40 -7.46 -10.08
C TYR A 368 0.30 -8.90 -9.57
N GLU A 369 0.89 -9.87 -10.26
CA GLU A 369 0.87 -11.28 -9.86
C GLU A 369 1.54 -11.51 -8.49
N ASN A 370 2.66 -10.84 -8.23
CA ASN A 370 3.34 -10.91 -6.94
C ASN A 370 2.50 -10.28 -5.81
N ILE A 371 1.87 -9.13 -6.07
CA ILE A 371 0.98 -8.50 -5.10
C ILE A 371 -0.25 -9.39 -4.85
N ILE A 372 -0.85 -10.01 -5.86
CA ILE A 372 -1.97 -10.95 -5.71
C ILE A 372 -1.56 -12.11 -4.80
N ASN A 373 -0.38 -12.70 -4.99
CA ASN A 373 0.15 -13.75 -4.13
C ASN A 373 0.29 -13.26 -2.68
N PHE A 374 0.82 -12.06 -2.48
CA PHE A 374 1.01 -11.48 -1.15
C PHE A 374 -0.32 -11.18 -0.45
N LEU A 375 -1.28 -10.57 -1.15
CA LEU A 375 -2.61 -10.34 -0.59
C LEU A 375 -3.32 -11.65 -0.27
N LYS A 376 -3.28 -12.63 -1.18
CA LYS A 376 -3.90 -13.93 -0.96
C LYS A 376 -3.31 -14.69 0.23
N LEU A 377 -2.02 -14.48 0.53
CA LEU A 377 -1.37 -15.07 1.69
C LEU A 377 -2.10 -14.72 3.00
N HIS A 378 -2.55 -13.48 3.18
CA HIS A 378 -3.28 -13.06 4.37
C HIS A 378 -4.59 -13.84 4.54
N TYR A 379 -5.30 -14.06 3.45
CA TYR A 379 -6.59 -14.74 3.46
C TYR A 379 -6.47 -16.26 3.64
N CYS A 380 -5.59 -16.90 2.88
CA CYS A 380 -5.52 -18.37 2.84
C CYS A 380 -4.92 -18.99 4.11
N LEU A 381 -4.30 -18.21 4.99
CA LEU A 381 -3.78 -18.66 6.27
C LEU A 381 -4.80 -18.53 7.42
N SER A 382 -5.93 -17.89 7.19
CA SER A 382 -6.98 -17.71 8.19
C SER A 382 -7.59 -19.03 8.63
N ARG A 383 -7.92 -19.12 9.91
CA ARG A 383 -8.64 -20.24 10.53
C ARG A 383 -10.08 -19.86 10.87
N ARG A 384 -10.56 -18.76 10.32
CA ARG A 384 -11.94 -18.31 10.49
C ARG A 384 -12.91 -19.26 9.77
N GLU A 385 -14.12 -19.45 10.33
CA GLU A 385 -15.07 -20.46 9.88
C GLU A 385 -16.19 -19.90 8.98
N GLU A 386 -16.29 -18.59 8.82
CA GLU A 386 -17.29 -17.99 7.95
C GLU A 386 -17.04 -18.36 6.47
N PRO A 387 -18.09 -18.44 5.63
CA PRO A 387 -17.97 -18.93 4.25
C PRO A 387 -16.90 -18.21 3.42
N PHE A 388 -16.82 -16.88 3.51
CA PHE A 388 -15.80 -16.08 2.83
C PHE A 388 -14.38 -16.56 3.14
N TRP A 389 -14.06 -16.82 4.40
CA TRP A 389 -12.74 -17.23 4.84
C TRP A 389 -12.41 -18.66 4.44
N ARG A 390 -13.40 -19.56 4.51
CA ARG A 390 -13.23 -20.95 4.05
C ARG A 390 -12.98 -21.01 2.55
N ASP A 391 -13.71 -20.22 1.76
CA ASP A 391 -13.51 -20.15 0.31
C ASP A 391 -12.14 -19.58 -0.04
N ASN A 392 -11.63 -18.62 0.76
CA ASN A 392 -10.28 -18.09 0.60
C ASN A 392 -9.18 -19.10 0.96
N ALA A 393 -9.44 -20.05 1.85
CA ALA A 393 -8.53 -21.13 2.23
C ALA A 393 -8.61 -22.33 1.27
N ASP A 394 -9.61 -22.38 0.37
CA ASP A 394 -9.72 -23.44 -0.63
C ASP A 394 -8.52 -23.37 -1.61
N PRO A 395 -7.77 -24.50 -1.78
CA PRO A 395 -6.66 -24.55 -2.73
C PRO A 395 -7.01 -24.10 -4.15
N ALA A 396 -8.25 -24.28 -4.61
CA ALA A 396 -8.69 -23.84 -5.93
C ALA A 396 -8.65 -22.31 -6.11
N SER A 397 -8.76 -21.55 -5.02
CA SER A 397 -8.70 -20.09 -5.02
C SER A 397 -7.29 -19.52 -4.82
N ILE A 398 -6.32 -20.37 -4.43
CA ILE A 398 -4.95 -19.95 -4.12
C ILE A 398 -4.10 -20.05 -5.38
N PRO A 399 -3.40 -18.97 -5.82
CA PRO A 399 -2.47 -19.05 -6.96
C PRO A 399 -1.46 -20.17 -6.81
N GLU A 400 -1.17 -20.89 -7.90
CA GLU A 400 -0.25 -22.04 -7.89
C GLU A 400 1.16 -21.66 -7.39
N ALA A 401 1.63 -20.46 -7.79
CA ALA A 401 2.90 -19.93 -7.33
C ALA A 401 2.95 -19.79 -5.81
N LEU A 402 1.89 -19.26 -5.18
CA LEU A 402 1.80 -19.15 -3.72
C LEU A 402 1.72 -20.52 -3.06
N GLN A 403 0.96 -21.46 -3.62
CA GLN A 403 0.92 -22.83 -3.10
C GLN A 403 2.31 -23.48 -3.12
N ALA A 404 3.10 -23.27 -4.18
CA ALA A 404 4.45 -23.78 -4.28
C ALA A 404 5.38 -23.19 -3.22
N LEU A 405 5.28 -21.88 -2.96
CA LEU A 405 6.02 -21.21 -1.88
C LEU A 405 5.63 -21.73 -0.50
N LEU A 406 4.32 -21.85 -0.22
CA LEU A 406 3.83 -22.39 1.05
C LEU A 406 4.30 -23.81 1.33
N ARG A 407 4.38 -24.68 0.31
CA ARG A 407 4.95 -26.03 0.46
C ARG A 407 6.43 -25.98 0.86
N GLN A 408 7.23 -25.07 0.31
CA GLN A 408 8.64 -24.89 0.65
C GLN A 408 8.81 -24.28 2.05
N TRP A 409 8.00 -23.28 2.40
CA TRP A 409 8.11 -22.55 3.67
C TRP A 409 7.70 -23.40 4.89
N ARG A 410 7.11 -24.57 4.68
CA ARG A 410 6.93 -25.55 5.77
C ARG A 410 8.26 -26.10 6.30
N TRP A 411 9.33 -26.03 5.51
CA TRP A 411 10.62 -26.64 5.82
C TRP A 411 11.78 -25.65 5.91
N ARG A 412 11.57 -24.43 5.52
CA ARG A 412 12.51 -23.32 5.65
C ARG A 412 11.76 -21.98 5.64
N PRO A 413 12.30 -20.94 6.31
CA PRO A 413 11.69 -19.61 6.20
C PRO A 413 11.84 -19.02 4.79
N PRO A 414 10.98 -18.05 4.42
CA PRO A 414 11.17 -17.25 3.22
C PRO A 414 12.56 -16.63 3.14
N SER A 415 13.13 -16.58 1.95
CA SER A 415 14.44 -15.99 1.69
C SER A 415 14.42 -15.14 0.42
N ARG A 416 15.47 -14.32 0.21
CA ARG A 416 15.64 -13.51 -1.00
C ARG A 416 15.64 -14.32 -2.30
N PHE A 417 15.94 -15.60 -2.25
CA PHE A 417 16.01 -16.47 -3.43
C PHE A 417 14.63 -17.02 -3.84
N ASP A 418 13.59 -16.75 -3.09
CA ASP A 418 12.22 -17.08 -3.48
C ASP A 418 11.64 -16.08 -4.48
N PHE A 419 12.30 -14.93 -4.69
CA PHE A 419 11.78 -13.79 -5.44
C PHE A 419 12.80 -13.22 -6.42
N ILE A 420 12.30 -12.59 -7.48
CA ILE A 420 13.09 -11.73 -8.36
C ILE A 420 12.94 -10.31 -7.83
N LEU A 421 13.93 -9.85 -7.07
CA LEU A 421 13.84 -8.64 -6.23
C LEU A 421 13.39 -7.37 -6.97
N ASP A 422 13.80 -7.18 -8.22
CA ASP A 422 13.44 -5.99 -9.02
C ASP A 422 11.95 -5.94 -9.39
N LEU A 423 11.24 -7.04 -9.23
CA LEU A 423 9.82 -7.16 -9.54
C LEU A 423 8.93 -7.15 -8.30
N GLU A 424 9.53 -7.23 -7.11
CA GLU A 424 8.79 -7.34 -5.87
C GLU A 424 8.49 -5.97 -5.25
N SER A 425 7.21 -5.76 -4.90
CA SER A 425 6.81 -4.67 -4.00
C SER A 425 7.04 -5.05 -2.54
N PHE A 426 7.07 -6.35 -2.24
CA PHE A 426 7.26 -6.91 -0.90
C PHE A 426 8.49 -7.82 -0.86
N ALA A 427 9.51 -7.43 -0.11
CA ALA A 427 10.68 -8.27 0.10
C ALA A 427 10.32 -9.53 0.93
N PHE A 428 11.19 -10.54 0.89
CA PHE A 428 10.97 -11.82 1.57
C PHE A 428 10.62 -11.70 3.07
N PHE A 429 11.13 -10.69 3.74
CA PHE A 429 10.84 -10.47 5.17
C PHE A 429 9.40 -10.00 5.42
N ASN A 430 8.74 -9.34 4.47
CA ASN A 430 7.34 -9.00 4.57
C ASN A 430 6.49 -10.29 4.66
N TYR A 431 6.81 -11.30 3.84
CA TYR A 431 6.17 -12.61 3.92
C TYR A 431 6.40 -13.30 5.28
N GLN A 432 7.58 -13.12 5.90
CA GLN A 432 7.85 -13.65 7.24
C GLN A 432 6.92 -13.03 8.29
N TYR A 433 6.67 -11.72 8.23
CA TYR A 433 5.74 -11.06 9.16
C TYR A 433 4.31 -11.62 9.05
N ILE A 434 3.83 -11.82 7.82
CA ILE A 434 2.48 -12.37 7.62
C ILE A 434 2.43 -13.84 8.03
N LEU A 435 3.34 -14.67 7.57
CA LEU A 435 3.38 -16.10 7.92
C LEU A 435 3.38 -16.31 9.44
N TYR A 436 4.29 -15.65 10.13
CA TYR A 436 4.47 -15.90 11.57
C TYR A 436 3.51 -15.09 12.44
N GLY A 437 2.97 -13.98 11.92
CA GLY A 437 1.81 -13.31 12.49
C GLY A 437 0.54 -14.15 12.41
N MET A 438 0.38 -14.93 11.34
CA MET A 438 -0.73 -15.89 11.13
C MET A 438 -0.41 -17.29 11.65
N GLU A 439 0.58 -17.45 12.51
CA GLU A 439 0.99 -18.72 13.13
C GLU A 439 1.26 -19.85 12.12
N PHE A 440 1.82 -19.50 10.95
CA PHE A 440 2.24 -20.52 9.99
C PHE A 440 3.40 -21.33 10.54
N ARG A 441 3.31 -22.65 10.40
CA ARG A 441 4.29 -23.58 10.98
C ARG A 441 5.40 -23.89 9.97
N THR A 442 6.62 -23.43 10.28
CA THR A 442 7.86 -23.82 9.61
C THR A 442 8.63 -24.78 10.54
N ASP A 443 8.88 -25.99 10.08
CA ASP A 443 9.56 -27.03 10.86
C ASP A 443 11.06 -27.05 10.53
N LEU A 444 11.89 -26.66 11.48
CA LEU A 444 13.36 -26.69 11.42
C LEU A 444 13.96 -27.77 12.32
N SER A 445 13.16 -28.68 12.87
CA SER A 445 13.62 -29.65 13.87
C SER A 445 14.77 -30.52 13.38
N SER A 446 14.73 -30.97 12.11
CA SER A 446 15.78 -31.80 11.51
C SER A 446 17.09 -31.07 11.23
N GLY A 447 17.04 -29.74 11.09
CA GLY A 447 18.21 -28.89 10.80
C GLY A 447 18.67 -28.05 12.00
N ARG A 448 18.26 -28.42 13.23
CA ARG A 448 18.59 -27.63 14.44
C ARG A 448 20.11 -27.42 14.63
N SER A 449 20.92 -28.39 14.25
CA SER A 449 22.40 -28.31 14.32
C SER A 449 23.01 -27.26 13.40
N ASP A 450 22.28 -26.84 12.36
CA ASP A 450 22.74 -25.83 11.40
C ASP A 450 22.66 -24.41 11.98
N PHE A 451 22.03 -24.26 13.15
CA PHE A 451 21.84 -23.01 13.88
C PHE A 451 22.54 -23.03 15.23
N PRO A 452 23.90 -23.06 15.28
CA PRO A 452 24.65 -23.26 16.52
C PRO A 452 24.71 -21.99 17.41
N ASN A 453 24.45 -20.79 16.86
CA ASN A 453 24.67 -19.52 17.55
C ASN A 453 23.48 -19.10 18.44
N VAL A 454 22.86 -20.05 19.17
CA VAL A 454 21.68 -19.81 20.00
C VAL A 454 21.92 -18.73 21.05
N GLU A 455 23.05 -18.77 21.78
CA GLU A 455 23.36 -17.79 22.80
C GLU A 455 23.51 -16.36 22.23
N ALA A 456 24.10 -16.21 21.05
CA ALA A 456 24.21 -14.92 20.37
C ALA A 456 22.84 -14.38 19.94
N ALA A 457 21.97 -15.26 19.44
CA ALA A 457 20.59 -14.90 19.09
C ALA A 457 19.78 -14.46 20.31
N GLU A 458 19.87 -15.18 21.43
CA GLU A 458 19.20 -14.82 22.70
C GLU A 458 19.66 -13.44 23.23
N LYS A 459 20.97 -13.16 23.17
CA LYS A 459 21.50 -11.83 23.51
C LYS A 459 20.94 -10.74 22.60
N LEU A 460 20.74 -11.04 21.30
CA LEU A 460 20.20 -10.07 20.37
C LEU A 460 18.70 -9.85 20.59
N PHE A 461 17.91 -10.89 20.86
CA PHE A 461 16.49 -10.74 21.25
C PHE A 461 16.35 -9.86 22.51
N ALA A 462 17.17 -10.10 23.53
CA ALA A 462 17.18 -9.25 24.72
C ALA A 462 17.57 -7.80 24.41
N ARG A 463 18.54 -7.59 23.52
CA ARG A 463 18.99 -6.26 23.07
C ARG A 463 17.91 -5.52 22.29
N ILE A 464 17.18 -6.20 21.40
CA ILE A 464 16.03 -5.63 20.65
C ILE A 464 14.98 -5.12 21.63
N ARG A 465 14.64 -5.91 22.66
CA ARG A 465 13.71 -5.51 23.71
C ARG A 465 14.17 -4.25 24.45
N THR A 466 15.40 -4.21 24.91
CA THR A 466 15.98 -3.03 25.58
C THR A 466 16.00 -1.80 24.68
N PHE A 467 16.30 -1.97 23.39
CA PHE A 467 16.27 -0.86 22.43
C PHE A 467 14.85 -0.37 22.15
N SER A 468 13.86 -1.28 22.13
CA SER A 468 12.46 -0.89 22.03
C SER A 468 12.00 -0.04 23.22
N GLU A 469 12.37 -0.43 24.43
CA GLU A 469 12.05 0.32 25.67
C GLU A 469 12.66 1.72 25.62
N ARG A 470 13.94 1.83 25.27
CA ARG A 470 14.61 3.13 25.10
C ARG A 470 13.99 3.97 23.99
N ALA A 471 13.63 3.37 22.87
CA ALA A 471 13.00 4.08 21.76
C ALA A 471 11.61 4.63 22.14
N ILE A 472 10.85 3.89 22.95
CA ILE A 472 9.56 4.37 23.49
C ILE A 472 9.77 5.58 24.43
N GLU A 473 10.84 5.61 25.20
CA GLU A 473 11.16 6.77 26.07
C GLU A 473 11.63 7.99 25.27
N ASP A 474 12.44 7.78 24.23
CA ASP A 474 13.13 8.80 23.45
C ASP A 474 12.25 9.44 22.34
N LEU A 475 11.37 8.66 21.72
CA LEU A 475 10.53 9.14 20.63
C LEU A 475 9.27 9.83 21.14
N PRO A 476 8.83 10.95 20.51
CA PRO A 476 7.63 11.67 20.93
C PRO A 476 6.35 10.87 20.64
N LEU A 477 5.27 11.19 21.35
CA LEU A 477 3.95 10.68 20.97
C LEU A 477 3.60 11.13 19.56
N HIS A 478 3.01 10.24 18.76
CA HIS A 478 2.67 10.51 17.36
C HIS A 478 1.82 11.79 17.19
N ARG A 479 0.73 11.95 17.98
CA ARG A 479 -0.10 13.16 17.98
C ARG A 479 0.71 14.43 18.30
N ALA A 480 1.63 14.35 19.25
CA ALA A 480 2.45 15.50 19.63
C ALA A 480 3.41 15.90 18.51
N ALA A 481 4.08 14.92 17.87
CA ALA A 481 4.95 15.17 16.74
C ALA A 481 4.20 15.83 15.55
N ILE A 482 3.01 15.35 15.22
CA ILE A 482 2.20 15.94 14.14
C ILE A 482 1.76 17.37 14.47
N ARG A 483 1.37 17.64 15.71
CA ARG A 483 1.02 19.01 16.16
C ARG A 483 2.23 19.95 16.05
N GLU A 484 3.37 19.54 16.54
CA GLU A 484 4.60 20.32 16.47
C GLU A 484 4.93 20.72 15.02
N ILE A 485 4.85 19.75 14.09
CA ILE A 485 5.04 19.99 12.67
C ILE A 485 4.02 21.03 12.17
N ASN A 486 2.74 20.92 12.54
CA ASN A 486 1.67 21.79 12.04
C ASN A 486 1.74 23.19 12.64
N ASP A 487 2.05 23.32 13.93
CA ASP A 487 2.12 24.61 14.63
C ASP A 487 3.36 25.44 14.26
N GLY A 488 4.35 24.80 13.61
CA GLY A 488 5.59 25.48 13.16
C GLY A 488 6.51 25.90 14.31
N VAL A 489 6.30 25.35 15.51
CA VAL A 489 7.15 25.59 16.67
C VAL A 489 8.23 24.52 16.68
N PRO A 490 9.54 24.87 16.58
CA PRO A 490 10.59 23.92 16.87
C PRO A 490 10.42 23.47 18.33
N SER A 491 10.43 22.17 18.57
CA SER A 491 10.48 21.65 19.93
C SER A 491 11.67 22.27 20.63
N GLY A 492 11.38 23.07 21.62
CA GLY A 492 12.38 23.74 22.44
C GLY A 492 13.26 22.72 23.14
N VAL A 493 14.50 23.04 23.12
CA VAL A 493 15.66 22.66 23.94
C VAL A 493 15.34 21.94 25.23
#